data_d5d7acf6b046371ce15056826f193cc3
#
_entry.id   d5d7acf6b046371ce15056826f193cc3
#
_cell.length_a   1.000
_cell.length_b   1.000
_cell.length_c   1.000
_cell.angle_alpha   90.00
_cell.angle_beta   90.00
_cell.angle_gamma   90.00
#
_symmetry.space_group_name_H-M   'P 1'
#
loop_
_entity.id
_entity.type
_entity.pdbx_description
1 polymer ?
#
loop_
_entity_poly.entity_id
_entity_poly.type
_entity_poly.pdbx_seq_one_letter_code
_entity_poly.pdbx_strand_id
1 'polypeptide(L)'
;TLVSKYDGDWINFIEDGPKKLYANGEGLVERLITDFQRFDDFSIYENEKIYFLKLAQLAFWGIHRELSSTYFYIEDMENMTAFADYIIPVALQAFGITKYTPELEKNINEGVLIERDSKEEIEIRAATIYATAKMTESINELKNRKEKIIIPQLDFKLWTEFHAENTPHHLTKTIMY
;
A
#
# COMPACT_ATOMS: atom_id res chain seq x y z
N THR A 1 9.99 3.35 21.63
CA THR A 1 8.99 2.25 21.72
C THR A 1 9.64 0.89 21.53
N LEU A 2 10.43 0.66 20.48
CA LEU A 2 11.04 -0.66 20.24
C LEU A 2 11.86 -1.15 21.45
N VAL A 3 12.74 -0.31 21.99
CA VAL A 3 13.58 -0.66 23.15
C VAL A 3 12.74 -0.86 24.42
N SER A 4 11.77 0.02 24.68
CA SER A 4 11.02 0.02 25.95
C SER A 4 9.88 -1.00 26.01
N LYS A 5 9.35 -1.45 24.89
CA LYS A 5 8.20 -2.36 24.80
C LYS A 5 8.59 -3.75 24.27
N TYR A 6 9.63 -3.81 23.43
CA TYR A 6 10.02 -5.01 22.70
C TYR A 6 11.51 -5.37 22.87
N ASP A 7 12.15 -4.88 23.92
CA ASP A 7 13.58 -5.14 24.25
C ASP A 7 14.56 -4.82 23.09
N GLY A 8 14.18 -3.91 22.20
CA GLY A 8 14.96 -3.51 21.03
C GLY A 8 14.90 -4.50 19.86
N ASP A 9 14.05 -5.51 19.91
CA ASP A 9 13.97 -6.58 18.91
C ASP A 9 12.61 -6.59 18.18
N TRP A 10 12.66 -6.58 16.85
CA TRP A 10 11.49 -6.70 15.99
C TRP A 10 10.84 -8.08 16.04
N ILE A 11 11.58 -9.13 16.40
CA ILE A 11 11.02 -10.47 16.59
C ILE A 11 10.05 -10.46 17.77
N ASN A 12 10.42 -9.81 18.87
CA ASN A 12 9.53 -9.65 20.02
C ASN A 12 8.25 -8.90 19.64
N PHE A 13 8.35 -7.83 18.83
CA PHE A 13 7.16 -7.16 18.31
C PHE A 13 6.27 -8.11 17.49
N ILE A 14 6.85 -8.91 16.61
CA ILE A 14 6.11 -9.83 15.74
C ILE A 14 5.42 -10.93 16.56
N GLU A 15 6.08 -11.44 17.60
CA GLU A 15 5.59 -12.54 18.42
C GLU A 15 4.64 -12.13 19.56
N ASP A 16 4.54 -10.84 19.85
CA ASP A 16 3.70 -10.27 20.92
C ASP A 16 2.18 -10.28 20.61
N GLY A 17 1.72 -11.01 19.60
CA GLY A 17 0.30 -11.04 19.24
C GLY A 17 -0.02 -11.99 18.11
N PRO A 18 -1.28 -11.93 17.61
CA PRO A 18 -1.72 -12.80 16.54
C PRO A 18 -0.93 -12.53 15.26
N LYS A 19 -0.66 -13.61 14.51
CA LYS A 19 -0.01 -13.55 13.19
C LYS A 19 -1.01 -13.19 12.09
N LYS A 20 -1.78 -12.11 12.33
CA LYS A 20 -2.74 -11.50 11.42
C LYS A 20 -2.41 -10.02 11.24
N LEU A 21 -2.73 -9.49 10.09
CA LEU A 21 -2.58 -8.05 9.82
C LEU A 21 -3.57 -7.24 10.67
N TYR A 22 -4.81 -7.73 10.74
CA TYR A 22 -5.92 -7.07 11.43
C TYR A 22 -6.63 -8.07 12.37
N ALA A 23 -6.74 -7.70 13.64
CA ALA A 23 -7.30 -8.55 14.69
C ALA A 23 -7.93 -7.70 15.82
N ASN A 24 -8.90 -6.83 15.49
CA ASN A 24 -9.61 -5.97 16.45
C ASN A 24 -8.66 -5.10 17.33
N GLY A 25 -7.64 -4.53 16.72
CA GLY A 25 -6.64 -3.67 17.39
C GLY A 25 -5.35 -4.39 17.76
N GLU A 26 -5.30 -5.72 17.73
CA GLU A 26 -4.16 -6.54 18.14
C GLU A 26 -3.35 -7.10 16.97
N GLY A 27 -3.76 -6.83 15.73
CA GLY A 27 -3.08 -7.30 14.52
C GLY A 27 -1.74 -6.60 14.29
N LEU A 28 -0.91 -7.18 13.46
CA LEU A 28 0.44 -6.69 13.16
C LEU A 28 0.45 -5.25 12.64
N VAL A 29 -0.42 -4.93 11.67
CA VAL A 29 -0.55 -3.56 11.13
C VAL A 29 -1.10 -2.63 12.20
N GLU A 30 -2.14 -3.04 12.93
CA GLU A 30 -2.80 -2.24 13.96
C GLU A 30 -1.85 -1.90 15.10
N ARG A 31 -1.07 -2.85 15.58
CA ARG A 31 -0.03 -2.61 16.59
C ARG A 31 1.11 -1.75 16.06
N LEU A 32 1.54 -1.97 14.81
CA LEU A 32 2.63 -1.21 14.20
C LEU A 32 2.28 0.28 14.10
N ILE A 33 1.08 0.63 13.65
CA ILE A 33 0.66 2.04 13.54
C ILE A 33 0.39 2.68 14.90
N THR A 34 -0.03 1.89 15.90
CA THR A 34 -0.25 2.36 17.28
C THR A 34 1.08 2.67 17.97
N ASP A 35 2.05 1.80 17.85
CA ASP A 35 3.32 1.91 18.55
C ASP A 35 4.35 2.78 17.84
N PHE A 36 4.25 2.91 16.51
CA PHE A 36 5.23 3.61 15.69
C PHE A 36 4.56 4.58 14.72
N GLN A 37 4.44 5.83 15.12
CA GLN A 37 3.79 6.91 14.35
C GLN A 37 4.29 7.03 12.90
N ARG A 38 5.50 6.58 12.60
CA ARG A 38 6.07 6.55 11.26
C ARG A 38 5.24 5.72 10.27
N PHE A 39 4.47 4.77 10.76
CA PHE A 39 3.65 3.86 9.97
C PHE A 39 2.16 4.22 9.96
N ASP A 40 1.72 5.19 10.78
CA ASP A 40 0.32 5.66 10.84
C ASP A 40 0.03 6.61 9.65
N ASP A 41 -0.12 6.01 8.48
CA ASP A 41 -0.31 6.69 7.20
C ASP A 41 -1.80 6.85 6.90
N PHE A 42 -2.31 8.05 7.17
CA PHE A 42 -3.68 8.44 6.89
C PHE A 42 -3.77 9.90 6.42
N SER A 43 -4.90 10.24 5.82
CA SER A 43 -5.30 11.61 5.48
C SER A 43 -6.74 11.86 5.93
N ILE A 44 -7.14 13.14 6.01
CA ILE A 44 -8.53 13.54 6.26
C ILE A 44 -9.13 14.04 4.94
N TYR A 45 -10.20 13.41 4.50
CA TYR A 45 -10.93 13.78 3.30
C TYR A 45 -12.43 13.93 3.65
N GLU A 46 -12.98 15.11 3.39
CA GLU A 46 -14.40 15.44 3.71
C GLU A 46 -14.81 15.08 5.16
N ASN A 47 -13.93 15.36 6.12
CA ASN A 47 -14.03 15.02 7.56
C ASN A 47 -13.96 13.52 7.91
N GLU A 48 -13.67 12.66 6.94
CA GLU A 48 -13.46 11.22 7.18
C GLU A 48 -11.96 10.89 7.20
N LYS A 49 -11.55 10.01 8.11
CA LYS A 49 -10.18 9.52 8.18
C LYS A 49 -9.98 8.35 7.21
N ILE A 50 -9.11 8.56 6.23
CA ILE A 50 -8.78 7.57 5.21
C ILE A 50 -7.39 7.02 5.49
N TYR A 51 -7.28 5.72 5.69
CA TYR A 51 -6.03 5.03 5.90
C TYR A 51 -5.46 4.47 4.59
N PHE A 52 -4.19 4.71 4.37
CA PHE A 52 -3.43 4.13 3.25
C PHE A 52 -2.48 3.03 3.73
N LEU A 53 -1.79 3.25 4.83
CA LEU A 53 -0.94 2.29 5.55
C LEU A 53 0.14 1.62 4.66
N LYS A 54 0.63 2.35 3.65
CA LYS A 54 1.52 1.81 2.61
C LYS A 54 2.74 1.12 3.21
N LEU A 55 3.48 1.80 4.06
CA LEU A 55 4.72 1.28 4.63
C LEU A 55 4.49 0.15 5.64
N ALA A 56 3.40 0.23 6.42
CA ALA A 56 3.04 -0.82 7.36
C ALA A 56 2.73 -2.14 6.63
N GLN A 57 1.90 -2.07 5.60
CA GLN A 57 1.55 -3.25 4.79
C GLN A 57 2.76 -3.77 4.00
N LEU A 58 3.56 -2.88 3.41
CA LEU A 58 4.75 -3.27 2.64
C LEU A 58 5.79 -4.00 3.52
N ALA A 59 5.97 -3.57 4.77
CA ALA A 59 6.87 -4.25 5.71
C ALA A 59 6.44 -5.71 5.93
N PHE A 60 5.17 -5.96 6.22
CA PHE A 60 4.66 -7.31 6.42
C PHE A 60 4.56 -8.13 5.15
N TRP A 61 4.30 -7.50 4.00
CA TRP A 61 4.40 -8.16 2.70
C TRP A 61 5.82 -8.70 2.46
N GLY A 62 6.85 -7.90 2.71
CA GLY A 62 8.24 -8.31 2.59
C GLY A 62 8.58 -9.48 3.51
N ILE A 63 8.24 -9.38 4.79
CA ILE A 63 8.48 -10.44 5.79
C ILE A 63 7.77 -11.73 5.39
N HIS A 64 6.48 -11.67 5.06
CA HIS A 64 5.71 -12.85 4.66
C HIS A 64 6.30 -13.53 3.41
N ARG A 65 6.66 -12.75 2.40
CA ARG A 65 7.21 -13.27 1.16
C ARG A 65 8.53 -14.01 1.37
N GLU A 66 9.40 -13.51 2.23
CA GLU A 66 10.72 -14.12 2.47
C GLU A 66 10.69 -15.25 3.50
N LEU A 67 9.80 -15.20 4.48
CA LEU A 67 9.83 -16.10 5.64
C LEU A 67 8.64 -17.05 5.76
N SER A 68 7.59 -16.93 4.94
CA SER A 68 6.36 -17.73 5.10
C SER A 68 6.57 -19.23 4.95
N SER A 69 7.58 -19.64 4.19
CA SER A 69 7.91 -21.07 4.00
C SER A 69 8.79 -21.67 5.10
N THR A 70 9.34 -20.83 5.99
CA THR A 70 10.36 -21.25 6.95
C THR A 70 9.96 -21.03 8.41
N TYR A 71 9.56 -19.79 8.74
CA TYR A 71 9.42 -19.39 10.14
C TYR A 71 8.13 -18.64 10.45
N PHE A 72 7.72 -17.75 9.54
CA PHE A 72 6.67 -16.78 9.84
C PHE A 72 5.62 -16.69 8.74
N TYR A 73 4.40 -17.09 9.05
CA TYR A 73 3.26 -17.04 8.16
C TYR A 73 2.20 -16.06 8.70
N ILE A 74 1.75 -15.12 7.89
CA ILE A 74 0.63 -14.23 8.19
C ILE A 74 -0.63 -14.83 7.57
N GLU A 75 -1.68 -14.99 8.38
CA GLU A 75 -2.87 -15.77 8.04
C GLU A 75 -3.84 -15.07 7.10
N ASP A 76 -3.88 -13.73 7.12
CA ASP A 76 -4.89 -12.90 6.46
C ASP A 76 -4.30 -11.92 5.42
N MET A 77 -3.33 -12.41 4.63
CA MET A 77 -2.65 -11.60 3.61
C MET A 77 -3.61 -11.06 2.52
N GLU A 78 -4.74 -11.70 2.31
CA GLU A 78 -5.81 -11.25 1.41
C GLU A 78 -6.49 -9.95 1.87
N ASN A 79 -6.32 -9.56 3.14
CA ASN A 79 -6.84 -8.30 3.68
C ASN A 79 -5.93 -7.09 3.38
N MET A 80 -4.77 -7.30 2.75
CA MET A 80 -3.95 -6.18 2.29
C MET A 80 -4.61 -5.44 1.12
N THR A 81 -4.42 -4.12 1.11
CA THR A 81 -4.72 -3.27 -0.05
C THR A 81 -3.49 -3.12 -0.96
N ALA A 82 -3.64 -2.38 -2.06
CA ALA A 82 -2.48 -1.93 -2.84
C ALA A 82 -1.62 -0.96 -2.01
N PHE A 83 -0.32 -0.95 -2.31
CA PHE A 83 0.64 -0.03 -1.71
C PHE A 83 0.59 1.31 -2.45
N ALA A 84 -0.32 2.20 -2.03
CA ALA A 84 -0.60 3.47 -2.70
C ALA A 84 0.64 4.38 -2.74
N ASP A 85 1.52 4.12 -3.71
CA ASP A 85 2.75 4.87 -4.01
C ASP A 85 2.62 5.69 -5.31
N TYR A 86 3.74 6.12 -5.88
CA TYR A 86 3.79 6.94 -7.09
C TYR A 86 3.96 6.10 -8.38
N ILE A 87 4.26 4.81 -8.33
CA ILE A 87 4.43 3.95 -9.51
C ILE A 87 3.13 3.29 -9.94
N ILE A 88 2.35 2.77 -9.02
CA ILE A 88 1.08 2.10 -9.37
C ILE A 88 0.12 3.02 -10.12
N PRO A 89 -0.05 4.31 -9.78
CA PRO A 89 -0.82 5.25 -10.59
C PRO A 89 -0.37 5.34 -12.04
N VAL A 90 0.94 5.29 -12.31
CA VAL A 90 1.51 5.29 -13.68
C VAL A 90 1.05 4.05 -14.44
N ALA A 91 1.16 2.87 -13.83
CA ALA A 91 0.69 1.62 -14.43
C ALA A 91 -0.81 1.66 -14.75
N LEU A 92 -1.63 2.15 -13.82
CA LEU A 92 -3.08 2.26 -14.01
C LEU A 92 -3.45 3.20 -15.14
N GLN A 93 -2.72 4.30 -15.33
CA GLN A 93 -2.91 5.21 -16.46
C GLN A 93 -2.47 4.58 -17.77
N ALA A 94 -1.33 3.90 -17.81
CA ALA A 94 -0.86 3.21 -19.00
C ALA A 94 -1.87 2.17 -19.53
N PHE A 95 -2.59 1.52 -18.61
CA PHE A 95 -3.70 0.62 -18.95
C PHE A 95 -5.03 1.32 -19.26
N GLY A 96 -5.10 2.65 -19.15
CA GLY A 96 -6.33 3.42 -19.35
C GLY A 96 -7.40 3.21 -18.26
N ILE A 97 -7.02 2.69 -17.10
CA ILE A 97 -7.93 2.40 -15.98
C ILE A 97 -8.24 3.66 -15.18
N THR A 98 -7.22 4.50 -14.98
CA THR A 98 -7.37 5.81 -14.35
C THR A 98 -7.03 6.92 -15.35
N LYS A 99 -7.59 8.11 -15.15
CA LYS A 99 -7.31 9.29 -15.95
C LYS A 99 -7.31 10.52 -15.05
N TYR A 100 -6.29 11.35 -15.18
CA TYR A 100 -6.22 12.63 -14.49
C TYR A 100 -7.03 13.71 -15.21
N THR A 101 -7.39 14.75 -14.49
CA THR A 101 -7.86 15.98 -15.13
C THR A 101 -6.73 16.61 -15.95
N PRO A 102 -7.02 17.37 -17.02
CA PRO A 102 -5.97 18.01 -17.82
C PRO A 102 -5.01 18.89 -17.02
N GLU A 103 -5.51 19.54 -15.96
CA GLU A 103 -4.71 20.38 -15.07
C GLU A 103 -3.75 19.54 -14.24
N LEU A 104 -4.24 18.47 -13.60
CA LEU A 104 -3.42 17.56 -12.81
C LEU A 104 -2.35 16.87 -13.66
N GLU A 105 -2.73 16.39 -14.84
CA GLU A 105 -1.82 15.76 -15.80
C GLU A 105 -0.70 16.73 -16.23
N LYS A 106 -1.06 18.00 -16.51
CA LYS A 106 -0.08 19.03 -16.83
C LYS A 106 0.90 19.25 -15.66
N ASN A 107 0.40 19.40 -14.44
CA ASN A 107 1.24 19.62 -13.27
C ASN A 107 2.21 18.45 -13.04
N ILE A 108 1.75 17.22 -13.20
CA ILE A 108 2.61 16.03 -13.09
C ILE A 108 3.70 16.03 -14.16
N ASN A 109 3.34 16.31 -15.41
CA ASN A 109 4.29 16.34 -16.54
C ASN A 109 5.34 17.45 -16.41
N GLU A 110 4.98 18.57 -15.77
CA GLU A 110 5.87 19.68 -15.49
C GLU A 110 6.68 19.50 -14.18
N GLY A 111 6.49 18.40 -13.46
CA GLY A 111 7.17 18.12 -12.19
C GLY A 111 6.76 19.05 -11.04
N VAL A 112 5.55 19.60 -11.10
CA VAL A 112 5.01 20.43 -10.02
C VAL A 112 4.73 19.57 -8.80
N LEU A 113 5.23 20.00 -7.62
CA LEU A 113 4.96 19.31 -6.37
C LEU A 113 3.46 19.38 -6.02
N ILE A 114 2.89 18.22 -5.76
CA ILE A 114 1.55 18.07 -5.19
C ILE A 114 1.69 18.04 -3.67
N GLU A 115 0.95 18.90 -3.00
CA GLU A 115 1.02 18.98 -1.54
C GLU A 115 0.49 17.71 -0.91
N ARG A 116 1.18 17.21 0.12
CA ARG A 116 0.70 16.08 0.93
C ARG A 116 -0.63 16.44 1.58
N ASP A 117 -1.53 15.46 1.65
CA ASP A 117 -2.89 15.60 2.17
C ASP A 117 -3.77 16.59 1.38
N SER A 118 -3.32 17.03 0.16
CA SER A 118 -4.20 17.73 -0.78
C SER A 118 -5.25 16.78 -1.34
N LYS A 119 -6.32 17.36 -1.87
CA LYS A 119 -7.38 16.59 -2.51
C LYS A 119 -6.84 15.68 -3.63
N GLU A 120 -5.95 16.23 -4.47
CA GLU A 120 -5.34 15.53 -5.59
C GLU A 120 -4.49 14.34 -5.11
N GLU A 121 -3.67 14.52 -4.09
CA GLU A 121 -2.81 13.46 -3.55
C GLU A 121 -3.65 12.34 -2.94
N ILE A 122 -4.66 12.70 -2.14
CA ILE A 122 -5.57 11.73 -1.53
C ILE A 122 -6.35 10.95 -2.60
N GLU A 123 -6.89 11.64 -3.61
CA GLU A 123 -7.65 11.00 -4.69
C GLU A 123 -6.78 10.08 -5.56
N ILE A 124 -5.53 10.45 -5.87
CA ILE A 124 -4.59 9.57 -6.58
C ILE A 124 -4.37 8.27 -5.80
N ARG A 125 -4.09 8.38 -4.51
CA ARG A 125 -3.82 7.23 -3.63
C ARG A 125 -5.06 6.36 -3.44
N ALA A 126 -6.20 6.95 -3.19
CA ALA A 126 -7.47 6.24 -3.03
C ALA A 126 -7.90 5.52 -4.32
N ALA A 127 -7.77 6.20 -5.48
CA ALA A 127 -8.04 5.59 -6.78
C ALA A 127 -7.10 4.42 -7.07
N THR A 128 -5.85 4.51 -6.65
CA THR A 128 -4.86 3.42 -6.77
C THR A 128 -5.33 2.18 -6.02
N ILE A 129 -5.71 2.32 -4.76
CA ILE A 129 -6.21 1.19 -3.94
C ILE A 129 -7.46 0.58 -4.57
N TYR A 130 -8.43 1.41 -4.91
CA TYR A 130 -9.70 0.95 -5.49
C TYR A 130 -9.52 0.26 -6.83
N ALA A 131 -8.78 0.86 -7.75
CA ALA A 131 -8.58 0.33 -9.08
C ALA A 131 -7.80 -0.99 -9.07
N THR A 132 -6.74 -1.10 -8.24
CA THR A 132 -5.97 -2.34 -8.11
C THR A 132 -6.81 -3.45 -7.51
N ALA A 133 -7.68 -3.17 -6.53
CA ALA A 133 -8.62 -4.14 -6.00
C ALA A 133 -9.58 -4.65 -7.09
N LYS A 134 -10.18 -3.74 -7.89
CA LYS A 134 -11.08 -4.10 -9.01
C LYS A 134 -10.37 -4.89 -10.11
N MET A 135 -9.12 -4.54 -10.43
CA MET A 135 -8.30 -5.34 -11.36
C MET A 135 -8.08 -6.76 -10.84
N THR A 136 -7.76 -6.89 -9.55
CA THR A 136 -7.53 -8.20 -8.91
C THR A 136 -8.80 -9.07 -8.95
N GLU A 137 -9.95 -8.50 -8.62
CA GLU A 137 -11.26 -9.16 -8.75
C GLU A 137 -11.49 -9.66 -10.18
N SER A 138 -11.36 -8.76 -11.18
CA SER A 138 -11.58 -9.09 -12.59
C SER A 138 -10.61 -10.16 -13.11
N ILE A 139 -9.34 -10.11 -12.72
CA ILE A 139 -8.35 -11.14 -13.08
C ILE A 139 -8.75 -12.50 -12.50
N ASN A 140 -9.24 -12.50 -11.26
CA ASN A 140 -9.67 -13.72 -10.57
C ASN A 140 -10.95 -14.32 -11.16
N GLU A 141 -11.83 -13.49 -11.73
CA GLU A 141 -13.06 -13.93 -12.41
C GLU A 141 -12.79 -14.48 -13.81
N LEU A 142 -11.95 -13.78 -14.61
CA LEU A 142 -11.65 -14.13 -16.01
C LEU A 142 -10.88 -15.44 -16.18
N LYS A 143 -10.10 -15.81 -15.19
CA LYS A 143 -9.34 -17.05 -15.25
C LYS A 143 -10.08 -18.07 -14.38
N ASN A 144 -10.59 -19.14 -14.93
CA ASN A 144 -10.93 -20.36 -14.20
C ASN A 144 -9.70 -20.88 -13.44
N ARG A 145 -9.09 -19.99 -12.67
CA ARG A 145 -7.83 -20.23 -11.95
C ARG A 145 -8.09 -21.15 -10.78
N LYS A 146 -7.33 -22.21 -10.71
CA LYS A 146 -7.22 -23.03 -9.51
C LYS A 146 -6.63 -22.24 -8.33
N GLU A 147 -5.84 -21.18 -8.62
CA GLU A 147 -5.23 -20.31 -7.63
C GLU A 147 -5.58 -18.85 -7.94
N LYS A 148 -6.23 -18.19 -7.00
CA LYS A 148 -6.52 -16.77 -7.06
C LYS A 148 -5.28 -15.96 -6.66
N ILE A 149 -5.12 -14.79 -7.25
CA ILE A 149 -4.12 -13.82 -6.81
C ILE A 149 -4.71 -12.90 -5.73
N ILE A 150 -3.85 -12.38 -4.86
CA ILE A 150 -4.19 -11.32 -3.91
C ILE A 150 -3.64 -9.97 -4.37
N ILE A 151 -4.20 -8.87 -3.85
CA ILE A 151 -3.86 -7.51 -4.27
C ILE A 151 -2.35 -7.22 -4.22
N PRO A 152 -1.59 -7.57 -3.15
CA PRO A 152 -0.15 -7.32 -3.10
C PRO A 152 0.65 -8.02 -4.20
N GLN A 153 0.19 -9.16 -4.70
CA GLN A 153 0.86 -9.86 -5.80
C GLN A 153 0.71 -9.11 -7.13
N LEU A 154 -0.47 -8.54 -7.38
CA LEU A 154 -0.70 -7.70 -8.55
C LEU A 154 0.09 -6.39 -8.44
N ASP A 155 0.01 -5.72 -7.29
CA ASP A 155 0.75 -4.50 -6.99
C ASP A 155 2.25 -4.68 -7.25
N PHE A 156 2.87 -5.69 -6.64
CA PHE A 156 4.29 -5.99 -6.83
C PHE A 156 4.66 -6.23 -8.30
N LYS A 157 3.78 -6.89 -9.06
CA LYS A 157 4.00 -7.11 -10.49
C LYS A 157 3.94 -5.80 -11.27
N LEU A 158 2.94 -4.96 -11.03
CA LEU A 158 2.81 -3.64 -11.65
C LEU A 158 4.01 -2.76 -11.33
N TRP A 159 4.41 -2.71 -10.07
CA TRP A 159 5.58 -1.96 -9.65
C TRP A 159 6.85 -2.43 -10.36
N THR A 160 7.08 -3.74 -10.44
CA THR A 160 8.26 -4.32 -11.10
C THR A 160 8.33 -3.95 -12.59
N GLU A 161 7.20 -3.92 -13.28
CA GLU A 161 7.13 -3.61 -14.72
C GLU A 161 7.32 -2.10 -14.99
N PHE A 162 6.83 -1.23 -14.11
CA PHE A 162 6.74 0.22 -14.37
C PHE A 162 7.76 1.07 -13.63
N HIS A 163 8.43 0.59 -12.56
CA HIS A 163 9.35 1.41 -11.77
C HIS A 163 10.62 1.86 -12.53
N ALA A 164 11.01 1.12 -13.55
CA ALA A 164 12.20 1.45 -14.36
C ALA A 164 11.88 2.40 -15.53
N GLU A 165 10.61 2.68 -15.80
CA GLU A 165 10.20 3.60 -16.84
C GLU A 165 10.40 5.05 -16.40
N ASN A 166 10.92 5.88 -17.30
CA ASN A 166 11.08 7.31 -17.05
C ASN A 166 9.77 8.09 -17.33
N THR A 167 8.65 7.54 -16.89
CA THR A 167 7.33 8.15 -17.05
C THR A 167 7.10 9.14 -15.90
N PRO A 168 6.64 10.38 -16.19
CA PRO A 168 6.30 11.33 -15.15
C PRO A 168 5.28 10.75 -14.16
N HIS A 169 5.50 10.96 -12.89
CA HIS A 169 4.59 10.58 -11.81
C HIS A 169 4.39 11.76 -10.85
N HIS A 170 3.36 11.71 -10.03
CA HIS A 170 3.13 12.76 -9.04
C HIS A 170 4.28 12.82 -8.04
N LEU A 171 4.70 14.03 -7.71
CA LEU A 171 5.76 14.31 -6.76
C LEU A 171 5.14 14.90 -5.49
N THR A 172 5.32 14.24 -4.36
CA THR A 172 4.85 14.73 -3.06
C THR A 172 5.99 14.64 -2.05
N LYS A 173 6.21 15.72 -1.31
CA LYS A 173 7.18 15.73 -0.21
C LYS A 173 6.59 15.04 1.00
N THR A 174 6.82 13.75 1.15
CA THR A 174 6.29 12.93 2.23
C THR A 174 7.31 11.92 2.73
N ILE A 175 7.05 11.39 3.93
CA ILE A 175 7.79 10.23 4.48
C ILE A 175 6.93 8.97 4.46
N MET A 176 5.69 9.02 3.99
CA MET A 176 4.72 7.92 4.09
C MET A 176 4.84 6.92 2.95
N TYR A 177 5.47 7.32 1.83
CA TYR A 177 5.66 6.43 0.66
C TYR A 177 6.82 6.90 -0.23
#